data_836d1130ede451fc9d7fb4779ed067fa
#
_entry.id   836d1130ede451fc9d7fb4779ed067fa
#
_cell.length_a   1.000
_cell.length_b   1.000
_cell.length_c   1.000
_cell.angle_alpha   90.00
_cell.angle_beta   90.00
_cell.angle_gamma   90.00
#
_symmetry.space_group_name_H-M   'P 1'
#
loop_
_entity.id
_entity.type
_entity.pdbx_description
1 polymer ?
#
loop_
_entity_poly.entity_id
_entity_poly.type
_entity_poly.pdbx_seq_one_letter_code
_entity_poly.pdbx_strand_id
1 'polypeptide(L)'
;MEHMQAVEKMQDYIKHHAKDEDFELEQVWSTVGYSRRQADRLFRKYTGKTVYEYTKAVCLTQGAVDLADTKQSVLEIAFNSHFQSHEGFTRSFSRIFHVTPEEYREKRVPIPLFVQYPVSHARILLEHKEEAKMSCDLNLCMITAKERPARKFIYLPSRKAEDYLSYCEEMGCGWEGLLNSIPGKFDTAALVELPDFMVEEGFSKVAAGVEVPLEYENVVPQHYKVAELPPCTMLYFQSEPYEKAEEFGSAIGKVYAAIEKYNPAVYGYQFAYDVAPSFNFGADTATGARLAVPVVCIE
;
A
#
# COMPACT_ATOMS: atom_id res chain seq x y z
N MET A 1 18.39 -14.01 11.85
CA MET A 1 18.46 -13.78 10.39
C MET A 1 17.81 -14.94 9.63
N GLU A 2 18.28 -16.16 9.80
CA GLU A 2 17.79 -17.36 9.10
C GLU A 2 16.28 -17.64 9.24
N HIS A 3 15.71 -17.47 10.44
CA HIS A 3 14.27 -17.66 10.67
C HIS A 3 13.38 -16.63 9.98
N MET A 4 13.82 -15.39 9.90
CA MET A 4 13.07 -14.30 9.22
C MET A 4 13.09 -14.55 7.70
N GLN A 5 14.25 -14.88 7.13
CA GLN A 5 14.38 -15.25 5.72
C GLN A 5 13.51 -16.46 5.34
N ALA A 6 13.36 -17.43 6.25
CA ALA A 6 12.47 -18.55 6.03
C ALA A 6 10.99 -18.09 5.97
N VAL A 7 10.60 -17.16 6.85
CA VAL A 7 9.23 -16.60 6.82
C VAL A 7 9.00 -15.80 5.54
N GLU A 8 9.97 -15.00 5.10
CA GLU A 8 9.88 -14.25 3.85
C GLU A 8 9.74 -15.16 2.64
N LYS A 9 10.53 -16.23 2.55
CA LYS A 9 10.37 -17.22 1.48
C LYS A 9 8.96 -17.81 1.42
N MET A 10 8.34 -18.07 2.57
CA MET A 10 6.95 -18.52 2.62
C MET A 10 5.97 -17.42 2.19
N GLN A 11 6.19 -16.16 2.58
CA GLN A 11 5.38 -15.03 2.14
C GLN A 11 5.49 -14.81 0.62
N ASP A 12 6.71 -14.86 0.09
CA ASP A 12 6.97 -14.70 -1.35
C ASP A 12 6.32 -15.82 -2.15
N TYR A 13 6.42 -17.06 -1.67
CA TYR A 13 5.74 -18.18 -2.31
C TYR A 13 4.22 -17.94 -2.38
N ILE A 14 3.60 -17.58 -1.27
CA ILE A 14 2.16 -17.26 -1.23
C ILE A 14 1.84 -16.09 -2.18
N LYS A 15 2.64 -15.03 -2.16
CA LYS A 15 2.44 -13.85 -3.02
C LYS A 15 2.40 -14.20 -4.50
N HIS A 16 3.28 -15.09 -4.96
CA HIS A 16 3.44 -15.41 -6.37
C HIS A 16 2.52 -16.55 -6.84
N HIS A 17 2.20 -17.51 -5.95
CA HIS A 17 1.54 -18.75 -6.33
C HIS A 17 0.10 -18.90 -5.80
N ALA A 18 -0.41 -18.00 -4.94
CA ALA A 18 -1.76 -18.11 -4.39
C ALA A 18 -2.88 -18.02 -5.44
N LYS A 19 -2.56 -17.76 -6.72
CA LYS A 19 -3.51 -17.75 -7.85
C LYS A 19 -3.38 -18.99 -8.75
N ASP A 20 -2.36 -19.81 -8.55
CA ASP A 20 -2.13 -20.97 -9.40
C ASP A 20 -3.19 -22.04 -9.09
N GLU A 21 -3.76 -22.66 -10.13
CA GLU A 21 -4.83 -23.67 -9.98
C GLU A 21 -4.41 -24.86 -9.10
N ASP A 22 -3.12 -25.21 -9.13
CA ASP A 22 -2.52 -26.31 -8.40
C ASP A 22 -1.88 -25.90 -7.06
N PHE A 23 -2.18 -24.68 -6.56
CA PHE A 23 -1.66 -24.20 -5.30
C PHE A 23 -2.15 -25.03 -4.12
N GLU A 24 -1.21 -25.57 -3.34
CA GLU A 24 -1.46 -26.28 -2.09
C GLU A 24 -0.63 -25.70 -0.94
N LEU A 25 -1.19 -25.68 0.27
CA LEU A 25 -0.48 -25.17 1.45
C LEU A 25 0.79 -25.97 1.78
N GLU A 26 0.83 -27.24 1.44
CA GLU A 26 2.01 -28.12 1.58
C GLU A 26 3.22 -27.58 0.85
N GLN A 27 3.01 -26.95 -0.29
CA GLN A 27 4.07 -26.33 -1.09
C GLN A 27 4.71 -25.16 -0.34
N VAL A 28 3.92 -24.35 0.40
CA VAL A 28 4.43 -23.22 1.20
C VAL A 28 5.42 -23.72 2.25
N TRP A 29 5.07 -24.78 3.02
CA TRP A 29 5.97 -25.31 4.03
C TRP A 29 7.20 -25.97 3.43
N SER A 30 7.10 -26.53 2.22
CA SER A 30 8.23 -27.16 1.52
C SER A 30 9.29 -26.17 1.03
N THR A 31 8.97 -24.86 0.95
CA THR A 31 9.94 -23.81 0.57
C THR A 31 11.08 -23.64 1.58
N VAL A 32 10.90 -24.16 2.81
CA VAL A 32 11.84 -24.00 3.92
C VAL A 32 12.24 -25.35 4.50
N GLY A 33 13.46 -25.44 5.02
CA GLY A 33 14.02 -26.69 5.60
C GLY A 33 13.52 -27.01 7.02
N TYR A 34 12.29 -26.61 7.37
CA TYR A 34 11.67 -26.83 8.68
C TYR A 34 10.52 -27.82 8.58
N SER A 35 10.24 -28.54 9.68
CA SER A 35 8.98 -29.27 9.77
C SER A 35 7.79 -28.30 9.73
N ARG A 36 6.64 -28.76 9.21
CA ARG A 36 5.40 -27.97 9.14
C ARG A 36 5.11 -27.25 10.46
N ARG A 37 5.19 -27.96 11.60
CA ARG A 37 4.94 -27.38 12.92
C ARG A 37 5.91 -26.26 13.28
N GLN A 38 7.18 -26.39 12.91
CA GLN A 38 8.19 -25.35 13.15
C GLN A 38 7.97 -24.15 12.24
N ALA A 39 7.70 -24.41 10.94
CA ALA A 39 7.40 -23.38 9.96
C ALA A 39 6.18 -22.54 10.37
N ASP A 40 5.06 -23.17 10.74
CA ASP A 40 3.86 -22.48 11.25
C ASP A 40 4.15 -21.65 12.51
N ARG A 41 4.93 -22.20 13.44
CA ARG A 41 5.30 -21.46 14.66
C ARG A 41 6.14 -20.23 14.36
N LEU A 42 7.10 -20.34 13.44
CA LEU A 42 7.93 -19.23 13.00
C LEU A 42 7.10 -18.20 12.25
N PHE A 43 6.30 -18.65 11.29
CA PHE A 43 5.43 -17.79 10.50
C PHE A 43 4.50 -16.98 11.39
N ARG A 44 3.82 -17.64 12.36
CA ARG A 44 2.94 -16.96 13.31
C ARG A 44 3.68 -15.98 14.23
N LYS A 45 4.92 -16.32 14.63
CA LYS A 45 5.74 -15.43 15.47
C LYS A 45 6.04 -14.10 14.77
N TYR A 46 6.29 -14.11 13.48
CA TYR A 46 6.70 -12.93 12.70
C TYR A 46 5.52 -12.19 12.05
N THR A 47 4.49 -12.90 11.62
CA THR A 47 3.34 -12.33 10.90
C THR A 47 2.09 -12.16 11.76
N GLY A 48 2.06 -12.72 12.97
CA GLY A 48 0.87 -12.80 13.82
C GLY A 48 -0.21 -13.80 13.34
N LYS A 49 -0.02 -14.44 12.18
CA LYS A 49 -0.98 -15.37 11.55
C LYS A 49 -0.33 -16.72 11.28
N THR A 50 -1.13 -17.78 11.27
CA THR A 50 -0.68 -19.07 10.70
C THR A 50 -0.56 -18.94 9.18
N VAL A 51 0.19 -19.84 8.54
CA VAL A 51 0.29 -19.92 7.07
C VAL A 51 -1.10 -20.00 6.44
N TYR A 52 -1.99 -20.82 7.01
CA TYR A 52 -3.38 -20.95 6.54
C TYR A 52 -4.17 -19.64 6.63
N GLU A 53 -4.14 -18.95 7.78
CA GLU A 53 -4.86 -17.68 7.97
C GLU A 53 -4.32 -16.58 7.04
N TYR A 54 -3.02 -16.54 6.85
CA TYR A 54 -2.37 -15.58 5.96
C TYR A 54 -2.76 -15.84 4.50
N THR A 55 -2.60 -17.07 4.01
CA THR A 55 -2.99 -17.45 2.64
C THR A 55 -4.47 -17.18 2.41
N LYS A 56 -5.33 -17.52 3.37
CA LYS A 56 -6.76 -17.24 3.27
C LYS A 56 -7.06 -15.75 3.15
N ALA A 57 -6.34 -14.90 3.89
CA ALA A 57 -6.51 -13.44 3.78
C ALA A 57 -6.07 -12.93 2.39
N VAL A 58 -4.97 -13.47 1.85
CA VAL A 58 -4.52 -13.16 0.49
C VAL A 58 -5.57 -13.56 -0.55
N CYS A 59 -6.07 -14.81 -0.50
CA CYS A 59 -7.07 -15.31 -1.44
C CYS A 59 -8.39 -14.52 -1.37
N LEU A 60 -8.85 -14.16 -0.17
CA LEU A 60 -10.05 -13.34 -0.02
C LEU A 60 -9.88 -11.91 -0.53
N THR A 61 -8.70 -11.32 -0.34
CA THR A 61 -8.37 -10.01 -0.90
C THR A 61 -8.36 -10.07 -2.43
N GLN A 62 -7.76 -11.11 -3.01
CA GLN A 62 -7.78 -11.31 -4.45
C GLN A 62 -9.21 -11.52 -4.96
N GLY A 63 -10.03 -12.33 -4.28
CA GLY A 63 -11.44 -12.50 -4.61
C GLY A 63 -12.22 -11.17 -4.55
N ALA A 64 -11.88 -10.27 -3.63
CA ALA A 64 -12.47 -8.93 -3.58
C ALA A 64 -12.06 -8.08 -4.80
N VAL A 65 -10.81 -8.14 -5.22
CA VAL A 65 -10.33 -7.49 -6.45
C VAL A 65 -11.06 -8.05 -7.68
N ASP A 66 -11.18 -9.37 -7.79
CA ASP A 66 -11.85 -10.02 -8.91
C ASP A 66 -13.35 -9.69 -8.95
N LEU A 67 -14.03 -9.62 -7.79
CA LEU A 67 -15.41 -9.13 -7.67
C LEU A 67 -15.53 -7.68 -8.16
N ALA A 68 -14.49 -6.90 -7.93
CA ALA A 68 -14.43 -5.51 -8.32
C ALA A 68 -14.22 -5.33 -9.82
N ASP A 69 -13.30 -6.04 -10.41
CA ASP A 69 -12.74 -5.73 -11.72
C ASP A 69 -13.27 -6.65 -12.84
N THR A 70 -13.93 -7.75 -12.46
CA THR A 70 -14.41 -8.73 -13.43
C THR A 70 -15.92 -8.95 -13.37
N LYS A 71 -16.46 -9.59 -14.41
CA LYS A 71 -17.85 -10.05 -14.48
C LYS A 71 -18.01 -11.53 -14.11
N GLN A 72 -16.95 -12.19 -13.63
CA GLN A 72 -17.02 -13.59 -13.19
C GLN A 72 -18.09 -13.76 -12.10
N SER A 73 -18.76 -14.91 -12.10
CA SER A 73 -19.72 -15.22 -11.03
C SER A 73 -19.02 -15.36 -9.69
N VAL A 74 -19.75 -15.15 -8.59
CA VAL A 74 -19.19 -15.35 -7.24
C VAL A 74 -18.73 -16.78 -7.04
N LEU A 75 -19.37 -17.75 -7.70
CA LEU A 75 -18.99 -19.16 -7.68
C LEU A 75 -17.62 -19.39 -8.35
N GLU A 76 -17.40 -18.83 -9.53
CA GLU A 76 -16.10 -18.91 -10.23
C GLU A 76 -14.99 -18.27 -9.40
N ILE A 77 -15.24 -17.09 -8.84
CA ILE A 77 -14.27 -16.39 -7.97
C ILE A 77 -13.98 -17.22 -6.71
N ALA A 78 -14.99 -17.88 -6.12
CA ALA A 78 -14.80 -18.75 -4.97
C ALA A 78 -13.83 -19.91 -5.28
N PHE A 79 -13.98 -20.57 -6.42
CA PHE A 79 -13.07 -21.63 -6.85
C PHE A 79 -11.68 -21.12 -7.20
N ASN A 80 -11.57 -20.01 -7.91
CA ASN A 80 -10.28 -19.36 -8.21
C ASN A 80 -9.55 -18.88 -6.93
N SER A 81 -10.29 -18.65 -5.84
CA SER A 81 -9.77 -18.31 -4.52
C SER A 81 -9.54 -19.54 -3.62
N HIS A 82 -9.49 -20.75 -4.18
CA HIS A 82 -9.26 -22.04 -3.51
C HIS A 82 -10.30 -22.39 -2.43
N PHE A 83 -11.53 -21.92 -2.56
CA PHE A 83 -12.65 -22.35 -1.73
C PHE A 83 -13.36 -23.53 -2.36
N GLN A 84 -13.71 -24.53 -1.56
CA GLN A 84 -14.40 -25.74 -2.01
C GLN A 84 -15.88 -25.50 -2.31
N SER A 85 -16.45 -24.38 -1.90
CA SER A 85 -17.85 -24.03 -2.15
C SER A 85 -18.07 -22.52 -2.12
N HIS A 86 -19.12 -22.08 -2.84
CA HIS A 86 -19.63 -20.72 -2.80
C HIS A 86 -20.00 -20.25 -1.39
N GLU A 87 -20.64 -21.11 -0.59
CA GLU A 87 -21.05 -20.79 0.77
C GLU A 87 -19.84 -20.60 1.71
N GLY A 88 -18.79 -21.41 1.51
CA GLY A 88 -17.54 -21.31 2.27
C GLY A 88 -16.82 -19.98 2.00
N PHE A 89 -16.78 -19.57 0.74
CA PHE A 89 -16.25 -18.27 0.32
C PHE A 89 -17.08 -17.13 0.89
N THR A 90 -18.39 -17.12 0.63
CA THR A 90 -19.32 -16.06 1.08
C THR A 90 -19.26 -15.86 2.60
N ARG A 91 -19.29 -16.95 3.38
CA ARG A 91 -19.16 -16.88 4.85
C ARG A 91 -17.83 -16.30 5.29
N SER A 92 -16.74 -16.69 4.65
CA SER A 92 -15.40 -16.21 4.99
C SER A 92 -15.21 -14.76 4.62
N PHE A 93 -15.69 -14.36 3.44
CA PHE A 93 -15.69 -13.00 2.94
C PHE A 93 -16.48 -12.07 3.87
N SER A 94 -17.74 -12.43 4.16
CA SER A 94 -18.61 -11.62 5.03
C SER A 94 -18.08 -11.51 6.46
N ARG A 95 -17.42 -12.54 6.98
CA ARG A 95 -16.80 -12.49 8.31
C ARG A 95 -15.63 -11.52 8.39
N ILE A 96 -14.84 -11.38 7.32
CA ILE A 96 -13.65 -10.52 7.28
C ILE A 96 -14.00 -9.11 6.87
N PHE A 97 -14.84 -8.96 5.86
CA PHE A 97 -15.13 -7.66 5.25
C PHE A 97 -16.46 -7.05 5.71
N HIS A 98 -17.26 -7.77 6.50
CA HIS A 98 -18.57 -7.34 7.04
C HIS A 98 -19.60 -6.97 5.96
N VAL A 99 -19.44 -7.48 4.75
CA VAL A 99 -20.31 -7.30 3.58
C VAL A 99 -20.32 -8.59 2.78
N THR A 100 -21.42 -8.94 2.11
CA THR A 100 -21.45 -10.11 1.24
C THR A 100 -20.71 -9.84 -0.09
N PRO A 101 -20.22 -10.89 -0.79
CA PRO A 101 -19.60 -10.73 -2.11
C PRO A 101 -20.50 -9.99 -3.12
N GLU A 102 -21.79 -10.30 -3.14
CA GLU A 102 -22.78 -9.67 -4.01
C GLU A 102 -22.96 -8.19 -3.66
N GLU A 103 -23.16 -7.87 -2.37
CA GLU A 103 -23.29 -6.49 -1.92
C GLU A 103 -22.01 -5.68 -2.21
N TYR A 104 -20.84 -6.28 -2.01
CA TYR A 104 -19.57 -5.63 -2.34
C TYR A 104 -19.46 -5.34 -3.83
N ARG A 105 -19.86 -6.27 -4.69
CA ARG A 105 -19.89 -6.06 -6.15
C ARG A 105 -20.79 -4.91 -6.55
N GLU A 106 -21.97 -4.80 -5.93
CA GLU A 106 -22.95 -3.77 -6.26
C GLU A 106 -22.59 -2.39 -5.71
N LYS A 107 -22.25 -2.34 -4.41
CA LYS A 107 -22.12 -1.08 -3.67
C LYS A 107 -20.70 -0.53 -3.63
N ARG A 108 -19.70 -1.37 -3.86
CA ARG A 108 -18.27 -1.00 -3.81
C ARG A 108 -17.89 -0.25 -2.52
N VAL A 109 -18.44 -0.68 -1.40
CA VAL A 109 -18.08 -0.10 -0.09
C VAL A 109 -16.61 -0.35 0.21
N PRO A 110 -15.88 0.61 0.80
CA PRO A 110 -14.50 0.39 1.20
C PRO A 110 -14.38 -0.75 2.23
N ILE A 111 -13.46 -1.68 1.98
CA ILE A 111 -13.20 -2.85 2.82
C ILE A 111 -11.71 -2.97 3.15
N PRO A 112 -11.32 -3.48 4.31
CA PRO A 112 -9.92 -3.60 4.71
C PRO A 112 -9.24 -4.76 3.98
N LEU A 113 -8.74 -4.53 2.77
CA LEU A 113 -7.95 -5.50 2.02
C LEU A 113 -6.68 -5.88 2.80
N PHE A 114 -6.27 -7.13 2.69
CA PHE A 114 -5.05 -7.61 3.33
C PHE A 114 -3.82 -7.20 2.51
N VAL A 115 -2.97 -6.35 3.10
CA VAL A 115 -1.70 -5.94 2.50
C VAL A 115 -0.58 -6.85 3.00
N GLN A 116 0.20 -7.39 2.06
CA GLN A 116 1.33 -8.28 2.37
C GLN A 116 2.60 -7.44 2.52
N TYR A 117 3.08 -7.30 3.76
CA TYR A 117 4.39 -6.70 4.02
C TYR A 117 5.42 -7.78 4.30
N PRO A 118 6.61 -7.75 3.67
CA PRO A 118 7.74 -8.59 4.07
C PRO A 118 8.05 -8.40 5.57
N VAL A 119 8.34 -9.47 6.28
CA VAL A 119 8.60 -9.37 7.73
C VAL A 119 9.88 -8.61 8.05
N SER A 120 10.79 -8.46 7.11
CA SER A 120 11.98 -7.59 7.21
C SER A 120 11.64 -6.12 7.26
N HIS A 121 10.53 -5.67 6.65
CA HIS A 121 10.18 -4.25 6.60
C HIS A 121 10.06 -3.63 8.00
N ALA A 122 9.36 -4.29 8.92
CA ALA A 122 9.19 -3.78 10.28
C ALA A 122 10.53 -3.62 11.02
N ARG A 123 11.47 -4.57 10.79
CA ARG A 123 12.80 -4.54 11.42
C ARG A 123 13.66 -3.42 10.84
N ILE A 124 13.68 -3.29 9.51
CA ILE A 124 14.50 -2.30 8.81
C ILE A 124 14.07 -0.89 9.20
N LEU A 125 12.77 -0.66 9.28
CA LEU A 125 12.22 0.61 9.75
C LEU A 125 12.68 0.96 11.17
N LEU A 126 12.83 -0.04 12.04
CA LEU A 126 13.34 0.17 13.41
C LEU A 126 14.86 0.40 13.46
N GLU A 127 15.63 -0.25 12.58
CA GLU A 127 17.10 -0.17 12.54
C GLU A 127 17.62 1.10 11.82
N HIS A 128 16.88 1.61 10.80
CA HIS A 128 17.32 2.75 9.97
C HIS A 128 17.02 4.14 10.52
N LYS A 129 16.50 4.28 11.74
CA LYS A 129 16.46 5.60 12.41
C LYS A 129 17.86 6.23 12.60
N GLU A 130 18.95 5.47 12.43
CA GLU A 130 20.33 5.95 12.69
C GLU A 130 21.23 6.07 11.45
N GLU A 131 20.86 5.53 10.27
CA GLU A 131 21.80 5.40 9.14
C GLU A 131 21.36 6.09 7.82
N ALA A 132 20.54 7.11 7.85
CA ALA A 132 20.31 7.97 6.67
C ALA A 132 21.55 8.84 6.38
N LYS A 133 22.74 8.24 6.31
CA LYS A 133 23.98 8.88 5.86
C LYS A 133 24.36 8.38 4.46
N MET A 134 24.09 9.26 3.50
CA MET A 134 24.70 9.43 2.19
C MET A 134 25.70 8.35 1.76
N SER A 135 25.28 7.42 0.91
CA SER A 135 26.16 6.83 -0.08
C SER A 135 26.12 7.70 -1.36
N CYS A 136 27.32 7.97 -1.88
CA CYS A 136 27.50 8.81 -3.08
C CYS A 136 27.29 7.97 -4.37
N ASP A 137 26.18 7.22 -4.45
CA ASP A 137 25.83 6.48 -5.64
C ASP A 137 24.99 7.36 -6.59
N LEU A 138 25.25 7.26 -7.88
CA LEU A 138 24.41 7.86 -8.91
C LEU A 138 23.00 7.32 -8.77
N ASN A 139 22.12 8.11 -8.15
CA ASN A 139 20.73 7.75 -7.99
C ASN A 139 19.99 8.07 -9.29
N LEU A 140 19.80 7.08 -10.15
CA LEU A 140 18.90 7.21 -11.29
C LEU A 140 17.46 7.26 -10.76
N CYS A 141 16.81 8.38 -10.98
CA CYS A 141 15.42 8.59 -10.66
C CYS A 141 14.69 9.04 -11.92
N MET A 142 13.67 8.28 -12.31
CA MET A 142 12.79 8.67 -13.40
C MET A 142 11.82 9.73 -12.91
N ILE A 143 11.68 10.83 -13.66
CA ILE A 143 10.78 11.93 -13.29
C ILE A 143 9.71 12.06 -14.38
N THR A 144 8.45 12.08 -13.95
CA THR A 144 7.30 12.20 -14.86
C THR A 144 6.34 13.25 -14.33
N ALA A 145 5.95 14.21 -15.18
CA ALA A 145 4.91 15.17 -14.85
C ALA A 145 3.53 14.59 -15.21
N LYS A 146 2.56 14.69 -14.28
CA LYS A 146 1.17 14.31 -14.52
C LYS A 146 0.25 15.43 -14.07
N GLU A 147 -0.64 15.85 -14.95
CA GLU A 147 -1.73 16.75 -14.57
C GLU A 147 -2.76 16.04 -13.70
N ARG A 148 -3.22 16.72 -12.68
CA ARG A 148 -4.34 16.32 -11.84
C ARG A 148 -5.46 17.33 -11.98
N PRO A 149 -6.68 16.91 -12.35
CA PRO A 149 -7.85 17.79 -12.35
C PRO A 149 -8.23 18.21 -10.94
N ALA A 150 -9.25 19.06 -10.81
CA ALA A 150 -9.94 19.25 -9.55
C ALA A 150 -10.48 17.90 -9.07
N ARG A 151 -10.30 17.61 -7.75
CA ARG A 151 -10.53 16.26 -7.20
C ARG A 151 -10.86 16.30 -5.73
N LYS A 152 -11.45 15.23 -5.23
CA LYS A 152 -11.58 14.99 -3.79
C LYS A 152 -10.38 14.20 -3.29
N PHE A 153 -9.95 14.54 -2.09
CA PHE A 153 -8.90 13.84 -1.35
C PHE A 153 -9.51 13.25 -0.09
N ILE A 154 -9.51 11.92 0.02
CA ILE A 154 -10.01 11.19 1.19
C ILE A 154 -8.80 10.83 2.03
N TYR A 155 -8.77 11.28 3.29
CA TYR A 155 -7.58 11.14 4.11
C TYR A 155 -7.88 10.97 5.60
N LEU A 156 -6.94 10.36 6.32
CA LEU A 156 -6.97 10.17 7.76
C LEU A 156 -5.70 10.79 8.36
N PRO A 157 -5.79 11.99 8.99
CA PRO A 157 -4.63 12.63 9.60
C PRO A 157 -4.28 11.98 10.93
N SER A 158 -2.99 11.88 11.24
CA SER A 158 -2.49 11.50 12.57
C SER A 158 -2.46 12.70 13.50
N ARG A 159 -2.34 12.44 14.81
CA ARG A 159 -2.18 13.51 15.80
C ARG A 159 -0.71 13.87 16.04
N LYS A 160 0.19 12.89 15.97
CA LYS A 160 1.58 13.05 16.38
C LYS A 160 2.60 12.35 15.48
N ALA A 161 2.14 11.61 14.45
CA ALA A 161 3.06 10.92 13.57
C ALA A 161 3.93 11.90 12.79
N GLU A 162 5.20 11.56 12.62
CA GLU A 162 6.20 12.32 11.86
C GLU A 162 6.65 11.54 10.59
N ASP A 163 6.44 10.22 10.60
CA ASP A 163 6.86 9.31 9.55
C ASP A 163 5.90 8.11 9.41
N TYR A 164 6.21 7.20 8.49
CA TYR A 164 5.42 5.99 8.23
C TYR A 164 5.29 5.10 9.48
N LEU A 165 6.37 4.93 10.26
CA LEU A 165 6.36 4.05 11.42
C LEU A 165 5.47 4.59 12.53
N SER A 166 5.72 5.83 12.91
CA SER A 166 4.92 6.50 13.94
C SER A 166 3.45 6.63 13.51
N TYR A 167 3.19 6.74 12.19
CA TYR A 167 1.82 6.69 11.66
C TYR A 167 1.19 5.32 11.86
N CYS A 168 1.89 4.23 11.51
CA CYS A 168 1.40 2.87 11.71
C CYS A 168 1.26 2.50 13.19
N GLU A 169 2.14 2.98 14.06
CA GLU A 169 2.03 2.81 15.51
C GLU A 169 0.76 3.48 16.08
N GLU A 170 0.42 4.67 15.59
CA GLU A 170 -0.74 5.43 16.06
C GLU A 170 -2.05 4.94 15.44
N MET A 171 -2.07 4.75 14.12
CA MET A 171 -3.30 4.53 13.34
C MET A 171 -3.54 3.06 12.97
N GLY A 172 -2.54 2.19 13.19
CA GLY A 172 -2.53 0.81 12.70
C GLY A 172 -2.20 0.72 11.21
N CYS A 173 -1.85 -0.48 10.72
CA CYS A 173 -1.43 -0.70 9.33
C CYS A 173 -2.60 -1.04 8.38
N GLY A 174 -3.84 -0.99 8.83
CA GLY A 174 -5.02 -1.35 8.01
C GLY A 174 -5.46 -0.28 7.01
N TRP A 175 -4.95 0.94 7.14
CA TRP A 175 -5.35 2.09 6.32
C TRP A 175 -5.07 1.89 4.83
N GLU A 176 -3.96 1.26 4.49
CA GLU A 176 -3.56 1.07 3.10
C GLU A 176 -4.53 0.14 2.36
N GLY A 177 -4.87 -1.00 2.97
CA GLY A 177 -5.85 -1.92 2.40
C GLY A 177 -7.23 -1.28 2.25
N LEU A 178 -7.66 -0.50 3.25
CA LEU A 178 -8.95 0.20 3.23
C LEU A 178 -9.00 1.26 2.12
N LEU A 179 -8.01 2.15 2.05
CA LEU A 179 -7.96 3.19 1.03
C LEU A 179 -7.77 2.61 -0.38
N ASN A 180 -6.98 1.53 -0.53
CA ASN A 180 -6.81 0.87 -1.81
C ASN A 180 -8.08 0.15 -2.31
N SER A 181 -9.04 -0.14 -1.45
CA SER A 181 -10.35 -0.69 -1.86
C SER A 181 -11.30 0.37 -2.43
N ILE A 182 -11.01 1.68 -2.28
CA ILE A 182 -11.84 2.76 -2.80
C ILE A 182 -11.82 2.73 -4.33
N PRO A 183 -13.00 2.64 -5.00
CA PRO A 183 -13.07 2.58 -6.46
C PRO A 183 -12.83 3.95 -7.12
N GLY A 184 -12.34 3.92 -8.36
CA GLY A 184 -12.18 5.13 -9.17
C GLY A 184 -11.06 6.08 -8.73
N LYS A 185 -10.20 5.66 -7.81
CA LYS A 185 -9.05 6.46 -7.36
C LYS A 185 -8.04 6.71 -8.50
N PHE A 186 -7.38 7.85 -8.47
CA PHE A 186 -6.38 8.21 -9.47
C PHE A 186 -5.07 7.42 -9.33
N ASP A 187 -4.73 7.04 -8.09
CA ASP A 187 -3.50 6.30 -7.77
C ASP A 187 -3.71 5.42 -6.51
N THR A 188 -2.71 4.62 -6.15
CA THR A 188 -2.73 3.83 -4.91
C THR A 188 -2.77 4.74 -3.69
N ALA A 189 -3.22 4.20 -2.57
CA ALA A 189 -3.13 4.87 -1.27
C ALA A 189 -1.67 5.20 -0.94
N ALA A 190 -1.47 6.34 -0.30
CA ALA A 190 -0.15 6.83 0.06
C ALA A 190 -0.13 7.42 1.46
N LEU A 191 1.03 7.38 2.09
CA LEU A 191 1.33 8.30 3.17
C LEU A 191 1.58 9.67 2.56
N VAL A 192 1.05 10.72 3.18
CA VAL A 192 1.14 12.08 2.63
C VAL A 192 1.62 13.06 3.68
N GLU A 193 2.28 14.10 3.21
CA GLU A 193 2.50 15.32 3.97
C GLU A 193 1.48 16.37 3.51
N LEU A 194 0.64 16.81 4.45
CA LEU A 194 -0.44 17.78 4.20
C LEU A 194 0.12 19.19 4.11
N PRO A 195 -0.38 20.04 3.18
CA PRO A 195 -0.12 21.47 3.19
C PRO A 195 -0.72 22.12 4.45
N ASP A 196 -0.16 23.25 4.88
CA ASP A 196 -0.54 23.90 6.13
C ASP A 196 -2.03 24.22 6.24
N PHE A 197 -2.69 24.59 5.14
CA PHE A 197 -4.13 24.90 5.13
C PHE A 197 -5.04 23.69 5.42
N MET A 198 -4.52 22.46 5.31
CA MET A 198 -5.24 21.22 5.60
C MET A 198 -4.97 20.69 7.02
N VAL A 199 -3.99 21.28 7.72
CA VAL A 199 -3.61 20.83 9.07
C VAL A 199 -4.50 21.52 10.08
N GLU A 200 -5.31 20.75 10.78
CA GLU A 200 -6.15 21.27 11.88
C GLU A 200 -5.38 21.25 13.19
N GLU A 201 -5.81 22.10 14.13
CA GLU A 201 -5.22 22.15 15.47
C GLU A 201 -5.29 20.77 16.16
N GLY A 202 -4.17 20.33 16.72
CA GLY A 202 -4.05 19.01 17.36
C GLY A 202 -3.78 17.82 16.41
N PHE A 203 -3.54 18.09 15.13
CA PHE A 203 -3.12 17.09 14.15
C PHE A 203 -1.73 17.41 13.60
N SER A 204 -1.01 16.35 13.15
CA SER A 204 0.25 16.49 12.44
C SER A 204 0.02 16.71 10.94
N LYS A 205 1.10 17.04 10.23
CA LYS A 205 1.09 17.11 8.77
C LYS A 205 1.00 15.72 8.10
N VAL A 206 1.24 14.65 8.84
CA VAL A 206 1.28 13.29 8.30
C VAL A 206 -0.12 12.69 8.30
N ALA A 207 -0.53 12.23 7.15
CA ALA A 207 -1.80 11.55 6.94
C ALA A 207 -1.63 10.36 5.98
N ALA A 208 -2.59 9.44 5.96
CA ALA A 208 -2.75 8.52 4.85
C ALA A 208 -3.94 8.94 4.00
N GLY A 209 -3.82 8.84 2.67
CA GLY A 209 -4.91 9.31 1.82
C GLY A 209 -4.88 8.77 0.41
N VAL A 210 -5.95 9.07 -0.33
CA VAL A 210 -6.13 8.71 -1.72
C VAL A 210 -6.94 9.78 -2.44
N GLU A 211 -6.58 10.05 -3.70
CA GLU A 211 -7.29 10.99 -4.57
C GLU A 211 -8.36 10.27 -5.39
N VAL A 212 -9.55 10.87 -5.48
CA VAL A 212 -10.69 10.37 -6.26
C VAL A 212 -11.27 11.50 -7.12
N PRO A 213 -12.01 11.19 -8.22
CA PRO A 213 -12.68 12.21 -9.01
C PRO A 213 -13.57 13.15 -8.17
N LEU A 214 -13.76 14.37 -8.64
CA LEU A 214 -14.60 15.36 -7.94
C LEU A 214 -16.05 14.85 -7.76
N GLU A 215 -16.52 14.06 -8.72
CA GLU A 215 -17.86 13.47 -8.77
C GLU A 215 -18.00 12.23 -7.88
N TYR A 216 -16.97 11.86 -7.13
CA TYR A 216 -17.02 10.68 -6.24
C TYR A 216 -18.13 10.85 -5.19
N GLU A 217 -19.13 9.95 -5.23
CA GLU A 217 -20.31 9.94 -4.36
C GLU A 217 -20.43 8.66 -3.51
N ASN A 218 -19.47 7.71 -3.69
CA ASN A 218 -19.51 6.47 -2.92
C ASN A 218 -19.14 6.70 -1.44
N VAL A 219 -19.34 5.66 -0.65
CA VAL A 219 -19.11 5.69 0.80
C VAL A 219 -17.67 6.06 1.14
N VAL A 220 -17.51 7.06 2.00
CA VAL A 220 -16.23 7.40 2.63
C VAL A 220 -16.11 6.62 3.94
N PRO A 221 -14.96 5.99 4.23
CA PRO A 221 -14.78 5.26 5.48
C PRO A 221 -14.98 6.14 6.70
N GLN A 222 -15.52 5.57 7.78
CA GLN A 222 -15.74 6.29 9.02
C GLN A 222 -14.43 6.89 9.55
N HIS A 223 -14.49 8.12 10.06
CA HIS A 223 -13.38 8.94 10.59
C HIS A 223 -12.42 9.50 9.52
N TYR A 224 -12.58 9.16 8.25
CA TYR A 224 -11.82 9.80 7.19
C TYR A 224 -12.43 11.16 6.84
N LYS A 225 -11.55 12.09 6.51
CA LYS A 225 -11.91 13.44 6.06
C LYS A 225 -11.92 13.49 4.54
N VAL A 226 -12.65 14.46 4.01
CA VAL A 226 -12.67 14.75 2.57
C VAL A 226 -12.37 16.21 2.37
N ALA A 227 -11.40 16.50 1.51
CA ALA A 227 -11.10 17.85 1.05
C ALA A 227 -11.19 17.91 -0.48
N GLU A 228 -11.59 19.06 -1.01
CA GLU A 228 -11.49 19.34 -2.44
C GLU A 228 -10.14 19.99 -2.72
N LEU A 229 -9.42 19.45 -3.70
CA LEU A 229 -8.13 19.97 -4.13
C LEU A 229 -8.27 20.60 -5.52
N PRO A 230 -7.62 21.75 -5.76
CA PRO A 230 -7.60 22.40 -7.07
C PRO A 230 -6.83 21.57 -8.09
N PRO A 231 -6.99 21.84 -9.40
CA PRO A 231 -6.11 21.28 -10.43
C PRO A 231 -4.66 21.65 -10.13
N CYS A 232 -3.74 20.71 -10.35
CA CYS A 232 -2.31 20.96 -10.24
C CYS A 232 -1.52 19.97 -11.11
N THR A 233 -0.24 20.24 -11.31
CA THR A 233 0.69 19.26 -11.86
C THR A 233 1.45 18.58 -10.72
N MET A 234 1.60 17.26 -10.82
CA MET A 234 2.38 16.47 -9.88
C MET A 234 3.65 15.95 -10.58
N LEU A 235 4.81 16.19 -10.01
CA LEU A 235 6.03 15.52 -10.41
C LEU A 235 6.19 14.21 -9.65
N TYR A 236 6.18 13.11 -10.40
CA TYR A 236 6.42 11.77 -9.89
C TYR A 236 7.90 11.44 -10.01
N PHE A 237 8.50 11.07 -8.92
CA PHE A 237 9.87 10.59 -8.82
C PHE A 237 9.84 9.10 -8.53
N GLN A 238 10.48 8.31 -9.35
CA GLN A 238 10.51 6.86 -9.23
C GLN A 238 11.94 6.34 -9.32
N SER A 239 12.38 5.59 -8.33
CA SER A 239 13.66 4.90 -8.36
C SER A 239 13.63 3.69 -9.29
N GLU A 240 14.79 3.13 -9.59
CA GLU A 240 14.90 1.84 -10.24
C GLU A 240 14.32 0.73 -9.36
N PRO A 241 13.87 -0.41 -9.95
CA PRO A 241 13.62 -1.65 -9.23
C PRO A 241 14.84 -2.09 -8.40
N TYR A 242 14.61 -2.84 -7.34
CA TYR A 242 15.67 -3.35 -6.48
C TYR A 242 15.44 -4.83 -6.16
N GLU A 243 16.51 -5.57 -5.84
CA GLU A 243 16.42 -7.03 -5.75
C GLU A 243 15.92 -7.52 -4.39
N LYS A 244 16.33 -6.87 -3.32
CA LYS A 244 16.07 -7.34 -1.95
C LYS A 244 15.03 -6.48 -1.26
N ALA A 245 13.98 -7.09 -0.72
CA ALA A 245 12.94 -6.38 0.03
C ALA A 245 13.53 -5.50 1.17
N GLU A 246 14.70 -5.88 1.69
CA GLU A 246 15.45 -5.11 2.70
C GLU A 246 15.89 -3.72 2.22
N GLU A 247 15.95 -3.47 0.92
CA GLU A 247 16.44 -2.21 0.34
C GLU A 247 15.35 -1.14 0.22
N PHE A 248 14.10 -1.44 0.60
CA PHE A 248 12.97 -0.51 0.41
C PHE A 248 13.18 0.85 1.06
N GLY A 249 13.72 0.89 2.28
CA GLY A 249 14.03 2.14 2.97
C GLY A 249 15.10 2.96 2.25
N SER A 250 16.15 2.28 1.75
CA SER A 250 17.19 2.89 0.93
C SER A 250 16.62 3.41 -0.39
N ALA A 251 15.73 2.65 -1.05
CA ALA A 251 15.08 3.08 -2.29
C ALA A 251 14.24 4.35 -2.08
N ILE A 252 13.46 4.43 -1.01
CA ILE A 252 12.69 5.63 -0.63
C ILE A 252 13.64 6.80 -0.34
N GLY A 253 14.71 6.58 0.45
CA GLY A 253 15.70 7.61 0.77
C GLY A 253 16.39 8.18 -0.47
N LYS A 254 16.69 7.34 -1.46
CA LYS A 254 17.25 7.78 -2.77
C LYS A 254 16.29 8.72 -3.50
N VAL A 255 14.99 8.46 -3.47
CA VAL A 255 14.00 9.33 -4.11
C VAL A 255 13.88 10.67 -3.39
N TYR A 256 13.86 10.69 -2.05
CA TYR A 256 13.91 11.95 -1.29
C TYR A 256 15.15 12.78 -1.65
N ALA A 257 16.35 12.15 -1.66
CA ALA A 257 17.57 12.82 -2.04
C ALA A 257 17.56 13.33 -3.50
N ALA A 258 16.85 12.64 -4.39
CA ALA A 258 16.67 13.10 -5.78
C ALA A 258 15.75 14.34 -5.83
N ILE A 259 14.67 14.38 -5.06
CA ILE A 259 13.76 15.54 -4.96
C ILE A 259 14.52 16.76 -4.42
N GLU A 260 15.32 16.60 -3.36
CA GLU A 260 16.10 17.69 -2.77
C GLU A 260 17.09 18.32 -3.75
N LYS A 261 17.68 17.52 -4.64
CA LYS A 261 18.68 17.96 -5.63
C LYS A 261 18.06 18.43 -6.93
N TYR A 262 16.77 18.15 -7.15
CA TYR A 262 16.10 18.47 -8.39
C TYR A 262 15.76 19.95 -8.49
N ASN A 263 16.12 20.55 -9.62
CA ASN A 263 15.73 21.93 -9.92
C ASN A 263 14.57 21.95 -10.94
N PRO A 264 13.31 22.08 -10.51
CA PRO A 264 12.16 22.06 -11.40
C PRO A 264 12.12 23.25 -12.36
N ALA A 265 12.79 24.36 -12.04
CA ALA A 265 12.81 25.56 -12.87
C ALA A 265 13.40 25.33 -14.26
N VAL A 266 14.32 24.36 -14.41
CA VAL A 266 14.88 23.97 -15.71
C VAL A 266 13.79 23.49 -16.70
N TYR A 267 12.67 22.99 -16.16
CA TYR A 267 11.53 22.49 -16.94
C TYR A 267 10.31 23.39 -16.85
N GLY A 268 10.47 24.63 -16.36
CA GLY A 268 9.39 25.61 -16.27
C GLY A 268 8.45 25.38 -15.07
N TYR A 269 8.89 24.67 -14.02
CA TYR A 269 8.10 24.40 -12.82
C TYR A 269 8.74 24.99 -11.56
N GLN A 270 7.90 25.19 -10.55
CA GLN A 270 8.31 25.47 -9.17
C GLN A 270 7.57 24.51 -8.23
N PHE A 271 8.24 24.00 -7.20
CA PHE A 271 7.56 23.23 -6.13
C PHE A 271 6.51 24.09 -5.44
N ALA A 272 5.34 23.48 -5.20
CA ALA A 272 4.16 24.14 -4.66
C ALA A 272 3.50 23.30 -3.56
N TYR A 273 4.26 23.06 -2.48
CA TYR A 273 3.82 22.26 -1.33
C TYR A 273 2.60 22.82 -0.57
N ASP A 274 2.24 24.05 -0.89
CA ASP A 274 1.05 24.77 -0.37
C ASP A 274 -0.22 24.56 -1.21
N VAL A 275 -0.13 23.89 -2.37
CA VAL A 275 -1.27 23.69 -3.29
C VAL A 275 -1.96 22.35 -3.06
N ALA A 276 -1.20 21.31 -2.79
CA ALA A 276 -1.71 19.95 -2.60
C ALA A 276 -0.74 19.11 -1.73
N PRO A 277 -1.18 17.99 -1.16
CA PRO A 277 -0.31 17.09 -0.43
C PRO A 277 0.84 16.53 -1.29
N SER A 278 1.97 16.25 -0.63
CA SER A 278 3.04 15.41 -1.19
C SER A 278 2.78 13.95 -0.85
N PHE A 279 3.03 13.04 -1.79
CA PHE A 279 2.67 11.62 -1.69
C PHE A 279 3.90 10.74 -1.61
N ASN A 280 3.93 9.82 -0.67
CA ASN A 280 4.86 8.70 -0.59
C ASN A 280 4.07 7.40 -0.79
N PHE A 281 4.18 6.80 -1.97
CA PHE A 281 3.51 5.56 -2.34
C PHE A 281 4.27 4.31 -1.88
N GLY A 282 5.34 4.48 -1.10
CA GLY A 282 6.19 3.39 -0.67
C GLY A 282 7.16 2.91 -1.76
N ALA A 283 7.62 1.69 -1.58
CA ALA A 283 8.55 1.04 -2.50
C ALA A 283 8.20 -0.44 -2.69
N ASP A 284 8.34 -0.91 -3.91
CA ASP A 284 8.17 -2.32 -4.30
C ASP A 284 9.39 -2.77 -5.12
N THR A 285 9.80 -4.03 -4.96
CA THR A 285 10.99 -4.58 -5.64
C THR A 285 10.90 -4.50 -7.15
N ALA A 286 9.71 -4.70 -7.72
CA ALA A 286 9.50 -4.70 -9.17
C ALA A 286 9.42 -3.29 -9.77
N THR A 287 9.01 -2.29 -9.02
CA THR A 287 8.73 -0.93 -9.53
C THR A 287 9.62 0.15 -8.91
N GLY A 288 10.36 -0.14 -7.86
CA GLY A 288 11.13 0.83 -7.11
C GLY A 288 10.28 1.64 -6.12
N ALA A 289 10.88 2.65 -5.51
CA ALA A 289 10.20 3.63 -4.67
C ALA A 289 9.57 4.73 -5.50
N ARG A 290 8.39 5.21 -5.10
CA ARG A 290 7.65 6.24 -5.84
C ARG A 290 7.10 7.31 -4.90
N LEU A 291 7.48 8.56 -5.19
CA LEU A 291 6.98 9.76 -4.51
C LEU A 291 6.40 10.73 -5.55
N ALA A 292 5.49 11.59 -5.12
CA ALA A 292 4.99 12.66 -5.97
C ALA A 292 4.87 13.97 -5.18
N VAL A 293 5.26 15.07 -5.82
CA VAL A 293 5.23 16.41 -5.24
C VAL A 293 4.49 17.38 -6.15
N PRO A 294 3.68 18.30 -5.60
CA PRO A 294 2.96 19.28 -6.40
C PRO A 294 3.89 20.36 -6.93
N VAL A 295 3.63 20.82 -8.17
CA VAL A 295 4.33 21.92 -8.82
C VAL A 295 3.35 22.85 -9.52
N VAL A 296 3.77 24.07 -9.72
CA VAL A 296 3.11 25.08 -10.58
C VAL A 296 4.03 25.49 -11.70
N CYS A 297 3.46 25.91 -12.84
CA CYS A 297 4.24 26.50 -13.93
C CYS A 297 4.83 27.83 -13.49
N ILE A 298 6.08 28.09 -13.88
CA ILE A 298 6.71 29.42 -13.77
C ILE A 298 6.30 30.21 -15.01
N GLU A 299 5.74 31.40 -14.83
CA GLU A 299 5.45 32.34 -15.93
C GLU A 299 6.73 32.90 -16.56
#